data_f5cd75399fa7156fcf042f71a8b1122d
#
_entry.id   f5cd75399fa7156fcf042f71a8b1122d
#
_cell.length_a   1.000
_cell.length_b   1.000
_cell.length_c   1.000
_cell.angle_alpha   90.00
_cell.angle_beta   90.00
_cell.angle_gamma   90.00
#
_symmetry.space_group_name_H-M   'P 1'
#
loop_
_entity.id
_entity.type
_entity.pdbx_description
1 polymer ?
#
loop_
_entity_poly.entity_id
_entity_poly.type
_entity_poly.pdbx_seq_one_letter_code
_entity_poly.pdbx_strand_id
1 'polypeptide(L)'
;WINVVNVDITGSSGNESYSRKSAPCGSTAKYCVAADGTYISGALSHTSGTSWFSRAGSTGSSFAAPQVSGAVAILAEAFPSNTPAQWTDRLLASADNSMCTASGNVSFANGITHAYCSDYGHGVIDIYAALRPITSSKMQESILVGTNTETAAVHNLNKSNFGNGLIFGDSVSNSFKGKKSYFHDALYGAFEYNFDNHLVSEKPKRITSLENSFDENKLTSFSTVVDNSEKKLNYSFVVDENNYMVPEEGISFSVSNNNYNLNTSYNYPLDINLGYVSSDDIDRFNNNKNILLPYISSKDDSYNMSTNIFKNKDSNISLGYMQTEEKFSLDKKGYVLSYVNHKKDNAILAGISTENGGFLDNKFSGAFSLDNNDHPTNFIGFRQNARLGNNELMFVSSYGSTKVTTSPNSLITNIDNVNTTSFSVNLSRKELLHKKDRIIFSISQPQRAENGKMTYLVPKLNDKDGTLNYNEYETKLKPSGRQIDFALDYIFNLNQN
;
A
#
# COMPACT_ATOMS: atom_id res chain seq x y z
N TRP A 1 26.08 20.58 29.42
CA TRP A 1 27.32 19.93 29.92
C TRP A 1 27.26 18.45 29.61
N ILE A 2 28.34 17.89 28.98
CA ILE A 2 28.52 16.47 28.76
C ILE A 2 29.80 16.06 29.47
N ASN A 3 29.72 15.06 30.33
CA ASN A 3 30.92 14.41 30.90
C ASN A 3 31.48 13.44 29.87
N VAL A 4 32.80 13.30 29.82
CA VAL A 4 33.47 12.41 28.88
C VAL A 4 34.46 11.50 29.61
N VAL A 5 34.30 10.21 29.42
CA VAL A 5 35.29 9.19 29.86
C VAL A 5 36.15 8.75 28.69
N ASN A 6 37.40 8.44 28.98
CA ASN A 6 38.30 7.86 28.00
C ASN A 6 38.10 6.35 27.93
N VAL A 7 37.92 5.84 26.74
CA VAL A 7 37.83 4.42 26.40
C VAL A 7 38.90 4.06 25.36
N ASP A 8 39.54 2.93 25.50
CA ASP A 8 40.40 2.34 24.47
C ASP A 8 39.56 1.35 23.68
N ILE A 9 39.46 1.58 22.37
CA ILE A 9 38.69 0.76 21.47
C ILE A 9 39.63 -0.06 20.61
N THR A 10 39.60 -1.38 20.76
CA THR A 10 40.43 -2.31 20.02
C THR A 10 39.58 -3.33 19.29
N GLY A 11 40.09 -3.91 18.21
CA GLY A 11 39.36 -4.88 17.37
C GLY A 11 38.99 -4.32 16.00
N SER A 12 38.07 -4.98 15.33
CA SER A 12 37.53 -4.57 14.01
C SER A 12 36.07 -4.25 14.15
N SER A 13 35.54 -3.49 13.20
CA SER A 13 34.11 -3.11 13.14
C SER A 13 33.19 -4.31 13.33
N GLY A 14 32.31 -4.23 14.33
CA GLY A 14 31.38 -5.29 14.73
C GLY A 14 31.95 -6.33 15.70
N ASN A 15 33.26 -6.21 16.07
CA ASN A 15 33.91 -7.03 17.07
C ASN A 15 34.87 -6.17 17.94
N GLU A 16 34.37 -5.02 18.38
CA GLU A 16 35.14 -4.10 19.21
C GLU A 16 35.20 -4.58 20.65
N SER A 17 36.35 -4.32 21.27
CA SER A 17 36.57 -4.47 22.73
C SER A 17 36.80 -3.10 23.33
N TYR A 18 36.15 -2.84 24.42
CA TYR A 18 36.13 -1.54 25.09
C TYR A 18 36.81 -1.64 26.46
N SER A 19 37.83 -0.81 26.69
CA SER A 19 38.56 -0.76 27.96
C SER A 19 38.60 0.68 28.48
N ARG A 20 37.93 0.96 29.60
CA ARG A 20 37.96 2.29 30.21
C ARG A 20 39.33 2.64 30.75
N LYS A 21 39.83 3.83 30.39
CA LYS A 21 41.17 4.34 30.75
C LYS A 21 41.15 5.61 31.62
N SER A 22 39.97 5.99 32.14
CA SER A 22 39.78 7.14 33.05
C SER A 22 38.84 6.79 34.19
N ALA A 23 38.57 7.74 35.09
CA ALA A 23 37.54 7.59 36.12
C ALA A 23 36.15 7.28 35.44
N PRO A 24 35.25 6.52 36.09
CA PRO A 24 33.93 6.23 35.56
C PRO A 24 33.05 7.48 35.56
N CYS A 25 31.97 7.42 34.79
CA CYS A 25 30.93 8.47 34.81
C CYS A 25 30.29 8.66 36.20
N GLY A 26 30.12 7.57 36.95
CA GLY A 26 29.60 7.57 38.33
C GLY A 26 28.23 8.24 38.43
N SER A 27 28.12 9.19 39.35
CA SER A 27 26.87 9.95 39.60
C SER A 27 26.43 10.83 38.42
N THR A 28 27.31 11.11 37.46
CA THR A 28 27.02 11.91 36.25
C THR A 28 26.66 11.10 35.03
N ALA A 29 26.46 9.78 35.17
CA ALA A 29 26.25 8.85 34.09
C ALA A 29 25.07 9.25 33.13
N LYS A 30 24.08 9.94 33.67
CA LYS A 30 22.94 10.48 32.88
C LYS A 30 23.33 11.53 31.82
N TYR A 31 24.49 12.15 31.97
CA TYR A 31 25.00 13.23 31.11
C TYR A 31 26.42 12.90 30.61
N CYS A 32 26.74 11.64 30.51
CA CYS A 32 28.10 11.18 30.27
C CYS A 32 28.12 10.28 29.01
N VAL A 33 29.18 10.43 28.23
CA VAL A 33 29.53 9.54 27.09
C VAL A 33 30.99 9.12 27.17
N ALA A 34 31.34 8.12 26.37
CA ALA A 34 32.69 7.67 26.16
C ALA A 34 33.20 8.05 24.77
N ALA A 35 34.51 8.33 24.68
CA ALA A 35 35.18 8.50 23.38
C ALA A 35 36.62 7.96 23.51
N ASP A 36 37.20 7.55 22.37
CA ASP A 36 38.55 7.03 22.31
C ASP A 36 39.58 8.16 22.48
N GLY A 37 40.17 8.25 23.64
CA GLY A 37 41.23 9.21 23.95
C GLY A 37 42.60 8.50 24.20
N THR A 38 42.81 7.33 23.62
CA THR A 38 43.98 6.50 23.83
C THR A 38 44.94 6.56 22.65
N TYR A 39 46.21 6.81 22.93
CA TYR A 39 47.27 6.97 21.91
C TYR A 39 46.98 8.04 20.83
N ILE A 40 46.27 9.08 21.20
CA ILE A 40 45.97 10.19 20.27
C ILE A 40 47.25 10.96 19.96
N SER A 41 47.56 11.09 18.67
CA SER A 41 48.66 11.90 18.18
C SER A 41 48.24 13.38 18.13
N GLY A 42 48.91 14.20 18.92
CA GLY A 42 48.69 15.64 18.97
C GLY A 42 49.96 16.45 18.68
N ALA A 43 49.81 17.74 18.39
CA ALA A 43 50.89 18.68 18.33
C ALA A 43 51.34 19.01 19.75
N LEU A 44 52.64 18.83 20.05
CA LEU A 44 53.24 19.22 21.32
C LEU A 44 54.10 20.47 21.11
N SER A 45 53.94 21.44 22.00
CA SER A 45 54.82 22.59 22.08
C SER A 45 56.21 22.12 22.58
N HIS A 46 57.24 22.47 21.84
CA HIS A 46 58.63 22.18 22.27
C HIS A 46 59.30 23.49 22.73
N THR A 47 59.90 23.44 23.94
CA THR A 47 60.53 24.61 24.55
C THR A 47 61.99 24.85 24.16
N SER A 48 62.57 23.98 23.31
CA SER A 48 63.99 24.16 22.86
C SER A 48 64.18 23.49 21.50
N GLY A 49 64.60 24.27 20.50
CA GLY A 49 65.01 23.78 19.19
C GLY A 49 64.12 24.19 18.05
N THR A 50 64.58 23.97 16.83
CA THR A 50 63.95 24.40 15.54
C THR A 50 62.83 23.51 15.05
N SER A 51 62.38 22.49 15.77
CA SER A 51 61.32 21.57 15.35
C SER A 51 60.02 21.88 16.07
N TRP A 52 59.02 22.40 15.37
CA TRP A 52 57.74 22.84 15.87
C TRP A 52 56.71 21.68 16.05
N PHE A 53 57.03 20.46 15.65
CA PHE A 53 56.11 19.33 15.69
C PHE A 53 56.78 18.09 16.25
N SER A 54 56.40 17.67 17.45
CA SER A 54 56.60 16.29 17.87
C SER A 54 55.28 15.55 17.94
N ARG A 55 55.22 14.35 17.40
CA ARG A 55 54.08 13.46 17.55
C ARG A 55 54.35 12.56 18.74
N ALA A 56 53.51 12.61 19.74
CA ALA A 56 53.50 11.63 20.82
C ALA A 56 52.08 11.08 20.95
N GLY A 57 51.97 9.76 21.12
CA GLY A 57 50.71 9.13 21.49
C GLY A 57 50.44 9.48 22.96
N SER A 58 49.36 10.23 23.18
CA SER A 58 48.92 10.65 24.52
C SER A 58 47.60 9.97 24.86
N THR A 59 47.38 9.67 26.13
CA THR A 59 46.19 8.99 26.62
C THR A 59 45.53 9.81 27.74
N GLY A 60 44.23 10.03 27.66
CA GLY A 60 43.47 10.72 28.68
C GLY A 60 42.12 11.23 28.26
N SER A 61 41.24 11.51 29.20
CA SER A 61 39.93 12.14 28.95
C SER A 61 40.06 13.50 28.27
N SER A 62 41.22 14.21 28.46
CA SER A 62 41.54 15.46 27.76
C SER A 62 41.65 15.32 26.23
N PHE A 63 41.86 14.10 25.72
CA PHE A 63 41.85 13.78 24.28
C PHE A 63 40.54 13.19 23.79
N ALA A 64 39.74 12.60 24.69
CA ALA A 64 38.39 12.15 24.42
C ALA A 64 37.38 13.33 24.32
N ALA A 65 37.49 14.31 25.22
CA ALA A 65 36.57 15.45 25.27
C ALA A 65 36.51 16.31 23.98
N PRO A 66 37.65 16.60 23.29
CA PRO A 66 37.61 17.31 22.00
C PRO A 66 36.86 16.57 20.91
N GLN A 67 36.86 15.23 20.91
CA GLN A 67 36.10 14.44 19.95
C GLN A 67 34.59 14.60 20.15
N VAL A 68 34.14 14.61 21.41
CA VAL A 68 32.74 14.90 21.75
C VAL A 68 32.38 16.33 21.35
N SER A 69 33.26 17.31 21.55
CA SER A 69 33.04 18.70 21.10
C SER A 69 32.96 18.79 19.58
N GLY A 70 33.82 18.05 18.85
CA GLY A 70 33.75 17.95 17.39
C GLY A 70 32.47 17.29 16.91
N ALA A 71 32.00 16.24 17.60
CA ALA A 71 30.74 15.58 17.32
C ALA A 71 29.54 16.55 17.43
N VAL A 72 29.49 17.34 18.51
CA VAL A 72 28.45 18.36 18.71
C VAL A 72 28.53 19.43 17.59
N ALA A 73 29.74 19.85 17.19
CA ALA A 73 29.90 20.80 16.08
C ALA A 73 29.37 20.26 14.75
N ILE A 74 29.62 18.97 14.46
CA ILE A 74 29.05 18.29 13.27
C ILE A 74 27.51 18.27 13.35
N LEU A 75 26.94 17.97 14.52
CA LEU A 75 25.48 18.01 14.71
C LEU A 75 24.91 19.42 14.56
N ALA A 76 25.64 20.46 15.01
CA ALA A 76 25.23 21.85 14.83
C ALA A 76 25.23 22.27 13.36
N GLU A 77 26.16 21.76 12.54
CA GLU A 77 26.18 21.97 11.11
C GLU A 77 25.06 21.20 10.40
N ALA A 78 24.86 19.92 10.76
CA ALA A 78 23.83 19.06 10.16
C ALA A 78 22.39 19.49 10.51
N PHE A 79 22.19 20.00 11.73
CA PHE A 79 20.88 20.40 12.24
C PHE A 79 20.93 21.83 12.79
N PRO A 80 21.10 22.87 11.93
CA PRO A 80 21.36 24.24 12.38
C PRO A 80 20.17 24.89 13.08
N SER A 81 18.95 24.37 12.89
CA SER A 81 17.74 24.82 13.56
C SER A 81 17.56 24.27 14.98
N ASN A 82 18.36 23.25 15.36
CA ASN A 82 18.28 22.66 16.69
C ASN A 82 19.04 23.50 17.71
N THR A 83 18.59 23.44 18.97
CA THR A 83 19.27 24.07 20.10
C THR A 83 20.47 23.22 20.58
N PRO A 84 21.43 23.81 21.34
CA PRO A 84 22.51 23.05 21.95
C PRO A 84 22.05 21.89 22.84
N ALA A 85 20.90 22.00 23.49
CA ALA A 85 20.32 20.91 24.27
C ALA A 85 19.87 19.76 23.34
N GLN A 86 19.23 20.07 22.22
CA GLN A 86 18.79 19.06 21.27
C GLN A 86 19.96 18.32 20.57
N TRP A 87 21.07 19.02 20.27
CA TRP A 87 22.28 18.35 19.78
C TRP A 87 22.87 17.40 20.83
N THR A 88 22.88 17.84 22.10
CA THR A 88 23.32 17.02 23.23
C THR A 88 22.45 15.79 23.39
N ASP A 89 21.11 15.96 23.43
CA ASP A 89 20.16 14.89 23.58
C ASP A 89 20.30 13.86 22.45
N ARG A 90 20.50 14.33 21.22
CA ARG A 90 20.71 13.48 20.04
C ARG A 90 22.00 12.66 20.18
N LEU A 91 23.11 13.27 20.63
CA LEU A 91 24.38 12.59 20.84
C LEU A 91 24.27 11.52 21.94
N LEU A 92 23.61 11.83 23.06
CA LEU A 92 23.38 10.88 24.15
C LEU A 92 22.48 9.72 23.73
N ALA A 93 21.39 10.02 23.01
CA ALA A 93 20.41 9.03 22.58
C ALA A 93 20.90 8.07 21.49
N SER A 94 21.95 8.43 20.77
CA SER A 94 22.52 7.64 19.68
C SER A 94 23.82 6.92 20.05
N ALA A 95 24.35 7.13 21.27
CA ALA A 95 25.60 6.51 21.71
C ALA A 95 25.49 4.97 21.77
N ASP A 96 26.55 4.27 21.41
CA ASP A 96 26.61 2.81 21.52
C ASP A 96 26.89 2.39 22.98
N ASN A 97 25.90 1.75 23.59
CA ASN A 97 26.01 1.21 24.95
C ASN A 97 26.08 -0.32 25.02
N SER A 98 26.43 -0.98 23.92
CA SER A 98 26.49 -2.45 23.82
C SER A 98 27.42 -3.09 24.86
N MET A 99 28.46 -2.37 25.31
CA MET A 99 29.41 -2.81 26.33
C MET A 99 28.88 -2.67 27.76
N CYS A 100 27.71 -2.07 27.98
CA CYS A 100 27.23 -1.68 29.30
C CYS A 100 26.14 -2.62 29.84
N THR A 101 26.22 -2.90 31.15
CA THR A 101 25.04 -3.33 31.90
C THR A 101 24.30 -2.08 32.38
N ALA A 102 23.06 -1.91 31.94
CA ALA A 102 22.26 -0.71 32.20
C ALA A 102 22.05 -0.48 33.71
N SER A 103 22.34 0.74 34.18
CA SER A 103 22.05 1.23 35.53
C SER A 103 20.75 2.02 35.60
N GLY A 104 20.21 2.46 34.45
CA GLY A 104 18.96 3.21 34.31
C GLY A 104 18.76 3.71 32.91
N ASN A 105 17.68 4.48 32.72
CA ASN A 105 17.33 5.08 31.44
C ASN A 105 17.14 6.60 31.58
N VAL A 106 17.41 7.33 30.49
CA VAL A 106 17.04 8.75 30.33
C VAL A 106 15.94 8.82 29.28
N SER A 107 14.91 9.60 29.56
CA SER A 107 13.84 9.91 28.59
C SER A 107 14.13 11.26 27.95
N PHE A 108 14.10 11.29 26.61
CA PHE A 108 14.27 12.45 25.76
C PHE A 108 12.92 12.86 25.16
N ALA A 109 12.93 13.82 24.25
CA ALA A 109 11.73 14.28 23.58
C ALA A 109 11.01 13.14 22.81
N ASN A 110 9.69 13.28 22.64
CA ASN A 110 8.82 12.41 21.84
C ASN A 110 8.94 10.90 22.15
N GLY A 111 9.20 10.56 23.44
CA GLY A 111 9.21 9.18 23.92
C GLY A 111 10.48 8.41 23.60
N ILE A 112 11.53 9.07 23.13
CA ILE A 112 12.84 8.46 22.99
C ILE A 112 13.42 8.16 24.37
N THR A 113 13.93 6.95 24.57
CA THR A 113 14.61 6.55 25.80
C THR A 113 15.94 5.90 25.46
N HIS A 114 16.96 6.14 26.26
CA HIS A 114 18.24 5.49 26.10
C HIS A 114 18.81 5.05 27.47
N ALA A 115 19.36 3.84 27.51
CA ALA A 115 19.95 3.28 28.71
C ALA A 115 21.36 3.85 28.93
N TYR A 116 21.73 3.97 30.19
CA TYR A 116 23.09 4.36 30.59
C TYR A 116 23.65 3.41 31.65
N CYS A 117 24.96 3.34 31.77
CA CYS A 117 25.66 2.62 32.84
C CYS A 117 26.61 3.53 33.61
N SER A 118 26.99 3.14 34.84
CA SER A 118 27.86 3.92 35.72
C SER A 118 29.26 4.10 35.15
N ASP A 119 29.75 3.19 34.34
CA ASP A 119 31.12 3.22 33.82
C ASP A 119 31.29 4.12 32.61
N TYR A 120 30.43 3.99 31.61
CA TYR A 120 30.54 4.63 30.29
C TYR A 120 29.42 5.65 29.98
N GLY A 121 28.51 5.91 30.95
CA GLY A 121 27.36 6.77 30.71
C GLY A 121 26.42 6.17 29.65
N HIS A 122 26.07 6.95 28.63
CA HIS A 122 25.28 6.48 27.50
C HIS A 122 26.05 5.58 26.53
N GLY A 123 27.37 5.37 26.75
CA GLY A 123 28.22 4.56 25.89
C GLY A 123 29.15 5.39 25.00
N VAL A 124 29.75 4.76 24.00
CA VAL A 124 30.65 5.41 23.04
C VAL A 124 29.86 6.25 22.07
N ILE A 125 30.32 7.48 21.77
CA ILE A 125 29.69 8.35 20.78
C ILE A 125 29.64 7.65 19.42
N ASP A 126 28.46 7.67 18.80
CA ASP A 126 28.20 7.20 17.42
C ASP A 126 27.67 8.35 16.58
N ILE A 127 28.57 9.02 15.86
CA ILE A 127 28.22 10.14 14.98
C ILE A 127 27.36 9.68 13.80
N TYR A 128 27.61 8.47 13.31
CA TYR A 128 26.83 7.93 12.19
C TYR A 128 25.37 7.70 12.59
N ALA A 129 25.14 7.11 13.78
CA ALA A 129 23.79 6.95 14.30
C ALA A 129 23.14 8.32 14.63
N ALA A 130 23.93 9.27 15.19
CA ALA A 130 23.44 10.62 15.49
C ALA A 130 23.01 11.42 14.26
N LEU A 131 23.61 11.19 13.10
CA LEU A 131 23.26 11.85 11.82
C LEU A 131 22.12 11.17 11.07
N ARG A 132 21.56 10.09 11.60
CA ARG A 132 20.41 9.38 11.01
C ARG A 132 19.11 9.70 11.76
N PRO A 133 17.94 9.46 11.14
CA PRO A 133 16.67 9.65 11.83
C PRO A 133 16.56 8.80 13.09
N ILE A 134 16.27 9.44 14.23
CA ILE A 134 16.03 8.80 15.52
C ILE A 134 14.53 8.75 15.77
N THR A 135 13.98 7.54 15.91
CA THR A 135 12.55 7.30 16.10
C THR A 135 12.28 6.63 17.44
N SER A 136 11.04 6.71 17.93
CA SER A 136 10.60 6.10 19.19
C SER A 136 10.58 4.57 19.17
N SER A 137 10.65 3.94 18.00
CA SER A 137 10.76 2.48 17.85
C SER A 137 12.19 2.10 17.46
N LYS A 138 12.70 1.01 18.00
CA LYS A 138 14.05 0.46 17.69
C LYS A 138 14.25 0.11 16.20
N MET A 139 13.20 0.19 15.40
CA MET A 139 13.23 0.02 13.95
C MET A 139 12.90 1.36 13.31
N GLN A 140 13.70 1.80 12.40
CA GLN A 140 13.69 3.06 11.64
C GLN A 140 12.43 3.30 10.80
N GLU A 141 11.25 2.88 11.24
CA GLU A 141 10.06 2.77 10.38
C GLU A 141 9.09 3.93 10.47
N SER A 142 9.26 4.88 11.39
CA SER A 142 8.32 5.99 11.52
C SER A 142 9.00 7.34 11.32
N ILE A 143 8.80 7.87 10.12
CA ILE A 143 9.16 9.23 9.76
C ILE A 143 7.96 10.11 10.08
N LEU A 144 8.13 11.04 11.02
CA LEU A 144 7.10 11.97 11.43
C LEU A 144 7.21 13.26 10.62
N VAL A 145 6.15 13.63 9.91
CA VAL A 145 6.03 14.93 9.24
C VAL A 145 5.09 15.78 10.06
N GLY A 146 5.58 16.91 10.52
CA GLY A 146 4.79 17.85 11.30
C GLY A 146 5.59 19.10 11.61
N THR A 147 4.91 20.16 11.98
CA THR A 147 5.55 21.39 12.44
C THR A 147 5.70 21.38 13.95
N ASN A 148 6.76 22.00 14.46
CA ASN A 148 6.97 22.25 15.91
C ASN A 148 5.97 23.24 16.51
N THR A 149 5.05 23.77 15.73
CA THR A 149 4.05 24.74 16.19
C THR A 149 2.71 24.04 16.43
N GLU A 150 2.15 24.29 17.53
CA GLU A 150 1.04 23.79 18.35
C GLU A 150 -0.19 23.14 17.68
N THR A 151 -0.30 23.06 16.35
CA THR A 151 -1.53 22.59 15.69
C THR A 151 -1.34 21.71 14.46
N ALA A 152 -0.12 21.35 14.09
CA ALA A 152 0.09 20.52 12.89
C ALA A 152 -0.03 19.04 13.22
N ALA A 153 -0.84 18.34 12.42
CA ALA A 153 -0.92 16.90 12.47
C ALA A 153 0.45 16.26 12.18
N VAL A 154 0.86 15.36 13.04
CA VAL A 154 2.08 14.58 12.84
C VAL A 154 1.73 13.38 11.95
N HIS A 155 2.38 13.27 10.78
CA HIS A 155 2.12 12.21 9.82
C HIS A 155 3.23 11.16 9.85
N ASN A 156 2.85 9.90 9.83
CA ASN A 156 3.78 8.81 9.70
C ASN A 156 3.94 8.43 8.22
N LEU A 157 5.03 8.85 7.58
CA LEU A 157 5.27 8.61 6.16
C LEU A 157 5.62 7.15 5.85
N ASN A 158 6.29 6.42 6.73
CA ASN A 158 6.67 5.03 6.47
C ASN A 158 5.48 4.08 6.39
N LYS A 159 4.35 4.43 7.00
CA LYS A 159 3.09 3.70 6.92
C LYS A 159 2.10 4.34 5.93
N SER A 160 2.55 5.33 5.19
CA SER A 160 1.69 6.08 4.26
C SER A 160 1.69 5.42 2.89
N ASN A 161 0.53 5.37 2.26
CA ASN A 161 0.34 4.84 0.92
C ASN A 161 -0.58 5.76 0.13
N PHE A 162 -0.29 5.96 -1.15
CA PHE A 162 -1.05 6.79 -2.08
C PHE A 162 -2.03 6.01 -2.95
N GLY A 163 -2.01 4.68 -2.92
CA GLY A 163 -2.87 3.89 -3.77
C GLY A 163 -2.67 4.19 -5.26
N ASN A 164 -1.53 3.84 -5.83
CA ASN A 164 -1.30 3.98 -7.28
C ASN A 164 -1.71 2.70 -8.01
N GLY A 165 -3.01 2.48 -8.16
CA GLY A 165 -3.55 1.32 -8.87
C GLY A 165 -3.55 1.48 -10.39
N LEU A 166 -3.85 0.39 -11.09
CA LEU A 166 -3.91 0.34 -12.57
C LEU A 166 -4.85 1.37 -13.19
N ILE A 167 -5.89 1.79 -12.46
CA ILE A 167 -6.90 2.76 -12.90
C ILE A 167 -6.29 4.14 -13.18
N PHE A 168 -5.29 4.54 -12.39
CA PHE A 168 -4.59 5.82 -12.51
C PHE A 168 -3.33 5.74 -13.39
N GLY A 169 -2.84 4.54 -13.67
CA GLY A 169 -1.67 4.29 -14.51
C GLY A 169 -0.45 5.09 -14.04
N ASP A 170 0.12 5.90 -14.93
CA ASP A 170 1.32 6.71 -14.68
C ASP A 170 1.04 8.08 -14.03
N SER A 171 -0.21 8.49 -13.89
CA SER A 171 -0.57 9.86 -13.51
C SER A 171 -0.08 10.24 -12.11
N VAL A 172 -0.34 9.40 -11.12
CA VAL A 172 0.03 9.64 -9.72
C VAL A 172 1.55 9.52 -9.55
N SER A 173 2.15 8.45 -10.09
CA SER A 173 3.60 8.25 -10.00
C SER A 173 4.40 9.38 -10.64
N ASN A 174 3.99 9.85 -11.81
CA ASN A 174 4.65 10.98 -12.48
C ASN A 174 4.54 12.29 -11.67
N SER A 175 3.43 12.48 -10.95
CA SER A 175 3.25 13.66 -10.11
C SER A 175 4.23 13.73 -8.94
N PHE A 176 4.54 12.59 -8.33
CA PHE A 176 5.44 12.53 -7.17
C PHE A 176 6.91 12.35 -7.56
N LYS A 177 7.19 11.95 -8.80
CA LYS A 177 8.55 11.67 -9.27
C LYS A 177 9.48 12.85 -9.05
N GLY A 178 10.57 12.60 -8.31
CA GLY A 178 11.60 13.60 -7.98
C GLY A 178 11.11 14.70 -7.04
N LYS A 179 9.94 14.60 -6.41
CA LYS A 179 9.50 15.52 -5.38
C LYS A 179 10.23 15.22 -4.09
N LYS A 180 10.97 16.20 -3.60
CA LYS A 180 11.66 16.15 -2.33
C LYS A 180 10.81 16.81 -1.26
N SER A 181 10.76 16.20 -0.11
CA SER A 181 10.09 16.70 1.08
C SER A 181 11.02 16.61 2.28
N TYR A 182 10.67 17.29 3.34
CA TYR A 182 11.42 17.30 4.59
C TYR A 182 10.51 16.85 5.74
N PHE A 183 11.12 16.20 6.71
CA PHE A 183 10.45 15.78 7.93
C PHE A 183 11.38 15.97 9.13
N HIS A 184 10.80 16.10 10.31
CA HIS A 184 11.54 16.07 11.56
C HIS A 184 11.44 14.67 12.18
N ASP A 185 12.57 14.16 12.68
CA ASP A 185 12.56 12.96 13.49
C ASP A 185 12.13 13.26 14.95
N ALA A 186 12.13 12.23 15.80
CA ALA A 186 11.67 12.37 17.18
C ALA A 186 12.53 13.33 18.03
N LEU A 187 13.80 13.59 17.65
CA LEU A 187 14.70 14.53 18.29
C LEU A 187 14.92 15.81 17.47
N TYR A 188 13.91 16.21 16.69
CA TYR A 188 13.86 17.45 15.91
C TYR A 188 14.93 17.62 14.82
N GLY A 189 15.62 16.53 14.43
CA GLY A 189 16.50 16.54 13.27
C GLY A 189 15.68 16.63 11.97
N ALA A 190 16.03 17.57 11.08
CA ALA A 190 15.40 17.70 9.79
C ALA A 190 16.08 16.84 8.73
N PHE A 191 15.30 16.04 7.99
CA PHE A 191 15.78 15.13 6.96
C PHE A 191 15.05 15.33 5.65
N GLU A 192 15.77 15.18 4.54
CA GLU A 192 15.20 15.16 3.21
C GLU A 192 14.61 13.78 2.89
N TYR A 193 13.47 13.77 2.20
CA TYR A 193 12.72 12.60 1.87
C TYR A 193 12.19 12.64 0.43
N ASN A 194 12.24 11.51 -0.27
CA ASN A 194 11.68 11.37 -1.61
C ASN A 194 10.30 10.71 -1.55
N PHE A 195 9.27 11.38 -2.06
CA PHE A 195 7.90 10.86 -2.13
C PHE A 195 7.79 9.59 -2.97
N ASP A 196 8.66 9.42 -3.98
CA ASP A 196 8.66 8.25 -4.88
C ASP A 196 8.77 6.91 -4.12
N ASN A 197 9.38 6.92 -2.95
CA ASN A 197 9.60 5.70 -2.15
C ASN A 197 8.32 5.11 -1.53
N HIS A 198 7.21 5.85 -1.54
CA HIS A 198 5.93 5.40 -0.96
C HIS A 198 4.86 5.07 -2.01
N LEU A 199 5.21 5.14 -3.29
CA LEU A 199 4.30 4.82 -4.35
C LEU A 199 4.21 3.31 -4.51
N VAL A 200 3.02 2.75 -4.28
CA VAL A 200 2.70 1.38 -4.65
C VAL A 200 2.27 1.40 -6.12
N SER A 201 3.09 0.85 -7.01
CA SER A 201 2.76 0.68 -8.42
C SER A 201 2.36 -0.77 -8.68
N GLU A 202 1.09 -1.00 -8.96
CA GLU A 202 0.65 -2.29 -9.48
C GLU A 202 1.01 -2.38 -10.97
N LYS A 203 1.75 -3.40 -11.33
CA LYS A 203 2.04 -3.72 -12.74
C LYS A 203 0.99 -4.70 -13.26
N PRO A 204 0.50 -4.55 -14.50
CA PRO A 204 -0.35 -5.55 -15.10
C PRO A 204 0.36 -6.90 -15.10
N LYS A 205 -0.33 -7.95 -14.62
CA LYS A 205 0.18 -9.31 -14.70
C LYS A 205 0.23 -9.69 -16.18
N ARG A 206 1.42 -9.85 -16.74
CA ARG A 206 1.61 -10.46 -18.05
C ARG A 206 1.65 -11.96 -17.86
N ILE A 207 0.85 -12.69 -18.63
CA ILE A 207 0.99 -14.14 -18.75
C ILE A 207 2.28 -14.39 -19.52
N THR A 208 3.31 -14.86 -18.83
CA THR A 208 4.67 -15.05 -19.39
C THR A 208 4.97 -16.51 -19.75
N SER A 209 4.10 -17.46 -19.37
CA SER A 209 4.25 -18.87 -19.67
C SER A 209 2.91 -19.54 -19.97
N LEU A 210 2.93 -20.55 -20.82
CA LEU A 210 1.77 -21.40 -21.11
C LEU A 210 1.26 -22.13 -19.84
N GLU A 211 2.14 -22.42 -18.88
CA GLU A 211 1.78 -23.08 -17.61
C GLU A 211 0.77 -22.29 -16.79
N ASN A 212 0.82 -20.96 -16.85
CA ASN A 212 -0.15 -20.10 -16.15
C ASN A 212 -1.47 -19.91 -16.92
N SER A 213 -1.63 -20.50 -18.09
CA SER A 213 -2.85 -20.43 -18.89
C SER A 213 -3.76 -21.65 -18.72
N PHE A 214 -3.30 -22.69 -18.04
CA PHE A 214 -4.15 -23.82 -17.66
C PHE A 214 -4.81 -23.50 -16.34
N ASP A 215 -6.12 -23.19 -16.40
CA ASP A 215 -6.93 -23.01 -15.20
C ASP A 215 -7.28 -24.41 -14.68
N GLU A 216 -6.62 -24.82 -13.59
CA GLU A 216 -6.78 -26.14 -12.98
C GLU A 216 -8.10 -26.27 -12.23
N ASN A 217 -8.76 -25.13 -11.97
CA ASN A 217 -9.98 -25.05 -11.17
C ASN A 217 -11.23 -24.96 -12.06
N LYS A 218 -12.16 -25.87 -11.84
CA LYS A 218 -13.38 -26.00 -12.63
C LYS A 218 -14.62 -25.65 -11.82
N LEU A 219 -15.45 -24.76 -12.36
CA LEU A 219 -16.76 -24.51 -11.80
C LEU A 219 -17.70 -25.70 -12.05
N THR A 220 -18.26 -26.25 -10.99
CA THR A 220 -19.23 -27.38 -11.05
C THR A 220 -20.54 -26.94 -10.43
N SER A 221 -21.64 -27.22 -11.12
CA SER A 221 -22.98 -26.88 -10.67
C SER A 221 -23.87 -28.11 -10.58
N PHE A 222 -24.63 -28.17 -9.50
CA PHE A 222 -25.60 -29.25 -9.28
C PHE A 222 -26.98 -28.63 -9.02
N SER A 223 -28.02 -29.30 -9.49
CA SER A 223 -29.40 -28.91 -9.19
C SER A 223 -30.18 -30.12 -8.68
N THR A 224 -31.00 -29.91 -7.67
CA THR A 224 -31.95 -30.91 -7.17
C THR A 224 -33.34 -30.29 -7.05
N VAL A 225 -34.38 -31.08 -7.37
CA VAL A 225 -35.76 -30.65 -7.16
C VAL A 225 -36.15 -31.04 -5.74
N VAL A 226 -36.56 -30.05 -4.96
CA VAL A 226 -36.98 -30.22 -3.59
C VAL A 226 -38.51 -30.14 -3.58
N ASP A 227 -39.16 -31.27 -3.39
CA ASP A 227 -40.61 -31.41 -3.29
C ASP A 227 -41.41 -31.24 -4.59
N ASN A 228 -42.69 -31.70 -4.59
CA ASN A 228 -43.64 -31.62 -5.71
C ASN A 228 -44.05 -30.19 -6.16
N SER A 229 -43.43 -29.15 -5.59
CA SER A 229 -43.78 -27.73 -5.73
C SER A 229 -42.99 -26.94 -6.77
N GLU A 230 -42.31 -27.58 -7.71
CA GLU A 230 -41.46 -26.91 -8.71
C GLU A 230 -40.30 -26.07 -8.14
N LYS A 231 -40.01 -26.23 -6.85
CA LYS A 231 -38.86 -25.58 -6.22
C LYS A 231 -37.59 -26.29 -6.59
N LYS A 232 -36.58 -25.54 -7.02
CA LYS A 232 -35.22 -26.05 -7.33
C LYS A 232 -34.22 -25.48 -6.35
N LEU A 233 -33.42 -26.36 -5.77
CA LEU A 233 -32.22 -25.98 -5.06
C LEU A 233 -31.04 -26.23 -6.00
N ASN A 234 -30.27 -25.17 -6.26
CA ASN A 234 -29.05 -25.28 -7.01
C ASN A 234 -27.88 -24.89 -6.11
N TYR A 235 -26.76 -25.56 -6.29
CA TYR A 235 -25.51 -25.18 -5.65
C TYR A 235 -24.38 -25.31 -6.68
N SER A 236 -23.46 -24.36 -6.64
CA SER A 236 -22.30 -24.29 -7.52
C SER A 236 -21.08 -24.07 -6.65
N PHE A 237 -19.98 -24.70 -6.99
CA PHE A 237 -18.71 -24.53 -6.30
C PHE A 237 -17.56 -24.80 -7.28
N VAL A 238 -16.40 -24.27 -6.91
CA VAL A 238 -15.15 -24.51 -7.62
C VAL A 238 -14.58 -25.85 -7.14
N VAL A 239 -14.07 -26.65 -8.06
CA VAL A 239 -13.35 -27.91 -7.80
C VAL A 239 -11.94 -27.81 -8.35
N ASP A 240 -10.98 -28.43 -7.66
CA ASP A 240 -9.61 -28.60 -8.12
C ASP A 240 -9.50 -29.70 -9.22
N GLU A 241 -8.28 -29.96 -9.69
CA GLU A 241 -7.96 -30.99 -10.67
C GLU A 241 -8.40 -32.42 -10.25
N ASN A 242 -8.48 -32.68 -8.94
CA ASN A 242 -8.90 -33.96 -8.37
C ASN A 242 -10.41 -34.03 -8.10
N ASN A 243 -11.19 -33.04 -8.53
CA ASN A 243 -12.62 -32.83 -8.25
C ASN A 243 -12.98 -32.66 -6.77
N TYR A 244 -12.05 -32.19 -5.93
CA TYR A 244 -12.37 -31.76 -4.58
C TYR A 244 -12.91 -30.33 -4.59
N MET A 245 -13.93 -30.09 -3.78
CA MET A 245 -14.53 -28.76 -3.58
C MET A 245 -13.51 -27.82 -2.90
N VAL A 246 -13.30 -26.64 -3.48
CA VAL A 246 -12.45 -25.56 -2.95
C VAL A 246 -13.35 -24.37 -2.57
N PRO A 247 -13.96 -24.37 -1.38
CA PRO A 247 -14.93 -23.33 -0.99
C PRO A 247 -14.33 -21.93 -0.93
N GLU A 248 -13.01 -21.83 -0.66
CA GLU A 248 -12.27 -20.56 -0.62
C GLU A 248 -12.24 -19.87 -1.99
N GLU A 249 -12.33 -20.62 -3.09
CA GLU A 249 -12.35 -20.08 -4.44
C GLU A 249 -13.74 -19.74 -4.96
N GLY A 250 -14.78 -20.23 -4.33
CA GLY A 250 -16.15 -19.82 -4.61
C GLY A 250 -17.20 -20.89 -4.38
N ILE A 251 -18.28 -20.47 -3.73
CA ILE A 251 -19.47 -21.29 -3.51
C ILE A 251 -20.73 -20.45 -3.69
N SER A 252 -21.75 -20.99 -4.33
CA SER A 252 -23.05 -20.35 -4.50
C SER A 252 -24.20 -21.31 -4.23
N PHE A 253 -25.22 -20.82 -3.54
CA PHE A 253 -26.49 -21.51 -3.30
C PHE A 253 -27.64 -20.68 -3.84
N SER A 254 -28.57 -21.34 -4.52
CA SER A 254 -29.79 -20.67 -4.95
C SER A 254 -31.02 -21.53 -4.70
N VAL A 255 -32.10 -20.87 -4.30
CA VAL A 255 -33.45 -21.42 -4.25
C VAL A 255 -34.30 -20.71 -5.28
N SER A 256 -34.87 -21.45 -6.22
CA SER A 256 -35.64 -20.86 -7.29
C SER A 256 -36.96 -21.61 -7.53
N ASN A 257 -37.95 -20.89 -8.04
CA ASN A 257 -39.12 -21.45 -8.69
C ASN A 257 -39.44 -20.62 -9.96
N ASN A 258 -40.60 -20.82 -10.54
CA ASN A 258 -41.02 -20.09 -11.74
C ASN A 258 -41.05 -18.57 -11.55
N ASN A 259 -41.29 -18.07 -10.33
CA ASN A 259 -41.56 -16.66 -10.05
C ASN A 259 -40.41 -15.95 -9.31
N TYR A 260 -39.59 -16.66 -8.56
CA TYR A 260 -38.51 -16.05 -7.83
C TYR A 260 -37.22 -16.87 -7.91
N ASN A 261 -36.10 -16.20 -7.66
CA ASN A 261 -34.79 -16.80 -7.47
C ASN A 261 -34.08 -16.00 -6.37
N LEU A 262 -33.62 -16.69 -5.34
CA LEU A 262 -32.78 -16.13 -4.27
C LEU A 262 -31.44 -16.84 -4.30
N ASN A 263 -30.38 -16.09 -4.47
CA ASN A 263 -29.01 -16.59 -4.45
C ASN A 263 -28.26 -16.00 -3.27
N THR A 264 -27.38 -16.80 -2.68
CA THR A 264 -26.35 -16.35 -1.74
C THR A 264 -25.05 -17.04 -2.11
N SER A 265 -23.94 -16.31 -2.01
CA SER A 265 -22.65 -16.85 -2.43
C SER A 265 -21.48 -16.21 -1.68
N TYR A 266 -20.38 -16.95 -1.60
CA TYR A 266 -19.09 -16.53 -1.10
C TYR A 266 -18.05 -16.69 -2.21
N ASN A 267 -17.22 -15.68 -2.46
CA ASN A 267 -16.20 -15.62 -3.52
C ASN A 267 -16.70 -16.01 -4.92
N TYR A 268 -17.99 -15.90 -5.17
CA TYR A 268 -18.61 -16.26 -6.43
C TYR A 268 -19.14 -14.99 -7.12
N PRO A 269 -18.89 -14.82 -8.42
CA PRO A 269 -19.22 -13.57 -9.12
C PRO A 269 -20.69 -13.19 -9.05
N LEU A 270 -20.99 -11.97 -8.58
CA LEU A 270 -22.35 -11.47 -8.44
C LEU A 270 -23.04 -11.27 -9.80
N ASP A 271 -22.31 -10.91 -10.84
CA ASP A 271 -22.78 -10.72 -12.21
C ASP A 271 -23.41 -11.98 -12.81
N ILE A 272 -22.90 -13.17 -12.45
CA ILE A 272 -23.49 -14.46 -12.80
C ILE A 272 -24.82 -14.67 -12.09
N ASN A 273 -24.84 -14.43 -10.78
CA ASN A 273 -26.05 -14.56 -9.97
C ASN A 273 -27.17 -13.59 -10.43
N LEU A 274 -26.79 -12.45 -11.00
CA LEU A 274 -27.71 -11.49 -11.60
C LEU A 274 -28.16 -11.86 -13.03
N GLY A 275 -27.55 -12.90 -13.63
CA GLY A 275 -27.76 -13.27 -15.02
C GLY A 275 -27.21 -12.26 -16.04
N TYR A 276 -26.32 -11.37 -15.58
CA TYR A 276 -25.64 -10.42 -16.45
C TYR A 276 -24.65 -11.11 -17.38
N VAL A 277 -23.98 -12.14 -16.89
CA VAL A 277 -23.12 -13.05 -17.64
C VAL A 277 -23.63 -14.47 -17.47
N SER A 278 -23.52 -15.28 -18.50
CA SER A 278 -23.86 -16.71 -18.44
C SER A 278 -22.72 -17.48 -17.77
N SER A 279 -23.04 -18.58 -17.08
CA SER A 279 -22.03 -19.51 -16.55
C SER A 279 -21.12 -20.06 -17.64
N ASP A 280 -21.63 -20.27 -18.85
CA ASP A 280 -20.85 -20.72 -20.01
C ASP A 280 -19.86 -19.67 -20.53
N ASP A 281 -19.99 -18.44 -20.06
CA ASP A 281 -19.10 -17.32 -20.42
C ASP A 281 -18.01 -17.07 -19.39
N ILE A 282 -18.01 -17.80 -18.25
CA ILE A 282 -17.00 -17.63 -17.17
C ILE A 282 -15.60 -17.93 -17.71
N ASP A 283 -15.43 -18.98 -18.49
CA ASP A 283 -14.14 -19.34 -19.10
C ASP A 283 -13.56 -18.22 -19.98
N ARG A 284 -14.42 -17.31 -20.48
CA ARG A 284 -14.00 -16.14 -21.26
C ARG A 284 -13.38 -15.04 -20.40
N PHE A 285 -13.65 -15.05 -19.10
CA PHE A 285 -13.32 -13.95 -18.19
C PHE A 285 -12.35 -14.33 -17.09
N ASN A 286 -11.96 -15.62 -16.96
CA ASN A 286 -11.04 -16.09 -15.93
C ASN A 286 -9.71 -15.34 -15.94
N ASN A 287 -9.22 -14.93 -17.12
CA ASN A 287 -8.01 -14.12 -17.27
C ASN A 287 -8.26 -12.59 -17.11
N ASN A 288 -9.51 -12.14 -17.09
CA ASN A 288 -9.91 -10.72 -17.05
C ASN A 288 -11.08 -10.46 -16.09
N LYS A 289 -11.08 -11.05 -14.91
CA LYS A 289 -12.16 -10.95 -13.88
C LYS A 289 -12.63 -9.50 -13.57
N ASN A 290 -11.82 -8.50 -13.89
CA ASN A 290 -12.11 -7.08 -13.55
C ASN A 290 -12.86 -6.30 -14.64
N ILE A 291 -13.16 -6.89 -15.80
CA ILE A 291 -13.67 -6.11 -16.95
C ILE A 291 -15.19 -6.00 -16.94
N LEU A 292 -15.91 -7.01 -16.42
CA LEU A 292 -17.37 -7.04 -16.53
C LEU A 292 -18.05 -6.06 -15.60
N LEU A 293 -17.72 -6.09 -14.32
CA LEU A 293 -18.30 -5.21 -13.31
C LEU A 293 -17.25 -4.78 -12.30
N PRO A 294 -16.30 -3.92 -12.67
CA PRO A 294 -15.17 -3.57 -11.80
C PRO A 294 -15.59 -2.92 -10.48
N TYR A 295 -16.79 -2.35 -10.42
CA TYR A 295 -17.30 -1.64 -9.24
C TYR A 295 -17.85 -2.57 -8.14
N ILE A 296 -18.26 -3.78 -8.49
CA ILE A 296 -18.84 -4.80 -7.58
C ILE A 296 -18.11 -6.14 -7.65
N SER A 297 -17.02 -6.22 -8.40
CA SER A 297 -16.14 -7.38 -8.35
C SER A 297 -15.23 -7.29 -7.13
N SER A 298 -15.04 -8.41 -6.45
CA SER A 298 -14.03 -8.57 -5.41
C SER A 298 -13.12 -9.73 -5.80
N LYS A 299 -11.87 -9.61 -5.45
CA LYS A 299 -10.88 -10.66 -5.72
C LYS A 299 -10.94 -11.78 -4.70
N ASP A 300 -11.28 -11.46 -3.44
CA ASP A 300 -11.29 -12.40 -2.33
C ASP A 300 -12.23 -11.92 -1.21
N ASP A 301 -12.69 -12.86 -0.38
CA ASP A 301 -13.50 -12.65 0.83
C ASP A 301 -14.78 -11.83 0.62
N SER A 302 -15.51 -12.13 -0.47
CA SER A 302 -16.78 -11.44 -0.79
C SER A 302 -18.00 -12.30 -0.50
N TYR A 303 -18.97 -11.69 0.16
CA TYR A 303 -20.32 -12.23 0.35
C TYR A 303 -21.28 -11.55 -0.60
N ASN A 304 -22.06 -12.36 -1.33
CA ASN A 304 -23.02 -11.84 -2.30
C ASN A 304 -24.40 -12.40 -2.05
N MET A 305 -25.42 -11.57 -2.30
CA MET A 305 -26.82 -11.98 -2.27
C MET A 305 -27.52 -11.35 -3.47
N SER A 306 -28.40 -12.11 -4.14
CA SER A 306 -29.23 -11.57 -5.18
C SER A 306 -30.61 -12.23 -5.24
N THR A 307 -31.58 -11.47 -5.72
CA THR A 307 -32.96 -11.94 -5.92
C THR A 307 -33.60 -11.31 -7.15
N ASN A 308 -34.48 -12.07 -7.81
CA ASN A 308 -35.30 -11.50 -8.86
C ASN A 308 -36.48 -10.76 -8.24
N ILE A 309 -36.64 -9.49 -8.57
CA ILE A 309 -37.83 -8.68 -8.22
C ILE A 309 -38.96 -8.97 -9.21
N PHE A 310 -38.60 -9.17 -10.48
CA PHE A 310 -39.51 -9.48 -11.56
C PHE A 310 -38.86 -10.50 -12.49
N LYS A 311 -39.66 -11.49 -12.94
CA LYS A 311 -39.20 -12.51 -13.88
C LYS A 311 -40.33 -12.92 -14.78
N ASN A 312 -40.08 -12.92 -16.06
CA ASN A 312 -40.95 -13.53 -17.05
C ASN A 312 -40.14 -14.36 -18.07
N LYS A 313 -40.77 -14.90 -19.11
CA LYS A 313 -40.11 -15.72 -20.14
C LYS A 313 -39.00 -14.98 -20.89
N ASP A 314 -39.20 -13.69 -21.12
CA ASP A 314 -38.32 -12.89 -22.00
C ASP A 314 -37.35 -11.98 -21.25
N SER A 315 -37.59 -11.70 -19.95
CA SER A 315 -36.79 -10.77 -19.18
C SER A 315 -36.85 -11.02 -17.67
N ASN A 316 -35.86 -10.53 -16.98
CA ASN A 316 -35.85 -10.45 -15.50
C ASN A 316 -35.27 -9.13 -15.02
N ILE A 317 -35.73 -8.70 -13.83
CA ILE A 317 -35.16 -7.61 -13.06
C ILE A 317 -34.67 -8.22 -11.74
N SER A 318 -33.41 -8.01 -11.42
CA SER A 318 -32.77 -8.57 -10.23
C SER A 318 -32.13 -7.49 -9.39
N LEU A 319 -32.17 -7.66 -8.06
CA LEU A 319 -31.44 -6.85 -7.09
C LEU A 319 -30.29 -7.68 -6.55
N GLY A 320 -29.12 -7.08 -6.45
CA GLY A 320 -27.92 -7.69 -5.89
C GLY A 320 -27.31 -6.85 -4.77
N TYR A 321 -26.67 -7.52 -3.84
CA TYR A 321 -25.86 -6.95 -2.77
C TYR A 321 -24.54 -7.68 -2.72
N MET A 322 -23.46 -6.94 -2.45
CA MET A 322 -22.12 -7.46 -2.22
C MET A 322 -21.49 -6.77 -1.02
N GLN A 323 -20.71 -7.52 -0.25
CA GLN A 323 -19.86 -7.00 0.81
C GLN A 323 -18.55 -7.78 0.81
N THR A 324 -17.42 -7.08 1.01
CA THR A 324 -16.09 -7.70 1.23
C THR A 324 -15.69 -7.58 2.68
N GLU A 325 -14.82 -8.47 3.16
CA GLU A 325 -14.17 -8.37 4.47
C GLU A 325 -12.74 -7.81 4.35
N GLU A 326 -12.32 -7.02 5.34
CA GLU A 326 -11.12 -6.16 5.31
C GLU A 326 -9.76 -6.90 5.34
N LYS A 327 -9.69 -8.23 5.26
CA LYS A 327 -8.41 -8.94 5.47
C LYS A 327 -7.29 -8.56 4.48
N PHE A 328 -7.62 -8.31 3.21
CA PHE A 328 -6.64 -8.05 2.15
C PHE A 328 -7.05 -6.93 1.18
N SER A 329 -8.29 -6.45 1.24
CA SER A 329 -8.85 -5.42 0.37
C SER A 329 -9.47 -4.28 1.18
N LEU A 330 -9.98 -3.26 0.50
CA LEU A 330 -10.83 -2.23 1.12
C LEU A 330 -12.17 -2.85 1.54
N ASP A 331 -12.72 -2.39 2.66
CA ASP A 331 -14.11 -2.71 3.03
C ASP A 331 -15.05 -2.08 1.99
N LYS A 332 -15.62 -2.94 1.16
CA LYS A 332 -16.43 -2.55 0.01
C LYS A 332 -17.84 -3.13 0.16
N LYS A 333 -18.84 -2.28 -0.08
CA LYS A 333 -20.25 -2.68 -0.15
C LYS A 333 -20.84 -2.22 -1.47
N GLY A 334 -21.71 -3.02 -2.05
CA GLY A 334 -22.34 -2.67 -3.32
C GLY A 334 -23.79 -3.11 -3.42
N TYR A 335 -24.61 -2.25 -4.03
CA TYR A 335 -26.00 -2.54 -4.38
C TYR A 335 -26.17 -2.34 -5.88
N VAL A 336 -26.82 -3.28 -6.52
CA VAL A 336 -26.98 -3.25 -7.98
C VAL A 336 -28.38 -3.71 -8.38
N LEU A 337 -28.99 -2.97 -9.30
CA LEU A 337 -30.21 -3.33 -10.02
C LEU A 337 -29.81 -3.76 -11.43
N SER A 338 -30.23 -4.95 -11.85
CA SER A 338 -29.97 -5.51 -13.18
C SER A 338 -31.27 -5.77 -13.93
N TYR A 339 -31.33 -5.39 -15.20
CA TYR A 339 -32.35 -5.79 -16.16
C TYR A 339 -31.69 -6.64 -17.25
N VAL A 340 -32.19 -7.85 -17.44
CA VAL A 340 -31.73 -8.78 -18.47
C VAL A 340 -32.90 -9.09 -19.42
N ASN A 341 -32.68 -8.92 -20.71
CA ASN A 341 -33.60 -9.31 -21.74
C ASN A 341 -33.09 -10.54 -22.50
N HIS A 342 -33.66 -11.70 -22.24
CA HIS A 342 -33.23 -12.98 -22.82
C HIS A 342 -33.54 -13.07 -24.33
N LYS A 343 -34.59 -12.41 -24.82
CA LYS A 343 -34.97 -12.44 -26.24
C LYS A 343 -34.03 -11.63 -27.13
N LYS A 344 -33.57 -10.47 -26.62
CA LYS A 344 -32.62 -9.59 -27.32
C LYS A 344 -31.16 -9.85 -26.92
N ASP A 345 -30.96 -10.72 -25.96
CA ASP A 345 -29.65 -11.07 -25.37
C ASP A 345 -28.86 -9.82 -24.97
N ASN A 346 -29.50 -8.92 -24.25
CA ASN A 346 -28.87 -7.74 -23.70
C ASN A 346 -29.17 -7.58 -22.20
N ALA A 347 -28.32 -6.83 -21.53
CA ALA A 347 -28.49 -6.51 -20.14
C ALA A 347 -28.00 -5.08 -19.84
N ILE A 348 -28.69 -4.45 -18.91
CA ILE A 348 -28.30 -3.17 -18.32
C ILE A 348 -28.30 -3.35 -16.82
N LEU A 349 -27.30 -2.78 -16.17
CA LEU A 349 -27.27 -2.70 -14.72
C LEU A 349 -26.88 -1.29 -14.27
N ALA A 350 -27.35 -0.92 -13.08
CA ALA A 350 -27.01 0.32 -12.43
C ALA A 350 -26.87 0.07 -10.93
N GLY A 351 -25.93 0.73 -10.29
CA GLY A 351 -25.70 0.51 -8.87
C GLY A 351 -24.86 1.58 -8.21
N ILE A 352 -24.65 1.34 -6.93
CA ILE A 352 -23.76 2.12 -6.09
C ILE A 352 -22.86 1.15 -5.33
N SER A 353 -21.56 1.43 -5.30
CA SER A 353 -20.61 0.79 -4.39
C SER A 353 -19.97 1.83 -3.49
N THR A 354 -19.61 1.45 -2.28
CA THR A 354 -18.90 2.29 -1.31
C THR A 354 -17.64 1.59 -0.85
N GLU A 355 -16.56 2.34 -0.67
CA GLU A 355 -15.29 1.84 -0.16
C GLU A 355 -14.83 2.74 1.00
N ASN A 356 -14.30 2.12 2.06
CA ASN A 356 -13.81 2.83 3.24
C ASN A 356 -12.28 2.90 3.24
N GLY A 357 -11.70 4.09 3.53
CA GLY A 357 -10.25 4.29 3.57
C GLY A 357 -9.54 4.26 2.22
N GLY A 358 -10.30 4.24 1.12
CA GLY A 358 -9.81 4.24 -0.24
C GLY A 358 -10.94 4.37 -1.26
N PHE A 359 -10.62 4.33 -2.55
CA PHE A 359 -11.61 4.36 -3.63
C PHE A 359 -11.08 3.67 -4.88
N LEU A 360 -11.96 3.05 -5.65
CA LEU A 360 -11.63 2.33 -6.88
C LEU A 360 -10.51 1.29 -6.66
N ASP A 361 -10.63 0.50 -5.59
CA ASP A 361 -9.67 -0.52 -5.13
C ASP A 361 -8.26 0.03 -4.79
N ASN A 362 -8.12 1.34 -4.59
CA ASN A 362 -6.89 1.97 -4.14
C ASN A 362 -6.96 2.36 -2.67
N LYS A 363 -6.08 1.79 -1.84
CA LYS A 363 -5.98 2.10 -0.42
C LYS A 363 -5.08 3.32 -0.18
N PHE A 364 -5.55 4.25 0.65
CA PHE A 364 -4.81 5.41 1.10
C PHE A 364 -4.60 5.32 2.61
N SER A 365 -3.40 5.58 3.10
CA SER A 365 -3.12 5.42 4.53
C SER A 365 -2.02 6.37 5.03
N GLY A 366 -1.95 6.54 6.35
CA GLY A 366 -0.96 7.37 7.01
C GLY A 366 -1.14 8.85 6.70
N ALA A 367 -0.09 9.53 6.26
CA ALA A 367 -0.11 10.95 5.89
C ALA A 367 -1.07 11.27 4.73
N PHE A 368 -1.48 10.27 3.97
CA PHE A 368 -2.35 10.37 2.80
C PHE A 368 -3.73 9.75 3.03
N SER A 369 -4.08 9.47 4.28
CA SER A 369 -5.38 8.88 4.63
C SER A 369 -6.53 9.73 4.10
N LEU A 370 -7.51 9.06 3.52
CA LEU A 370 -8.79 9.67 3.21
C LEU A 370 -9.67 9.72 4.46
N ASP A 371 -10.81 10.37 4.38
CA ASP A 371 -11.79 10.35 5.46
C ASP A 371 -12.24 8.90 5.71
N ASN A 372 -12.57 8.58 6.98
CA ASN A 372 -13.12 7.27 7.36
C ASN A 372 -14.58 7.09 6.91
N ASN A 373 -15.13 8.02 6.16
CA ASN A 373 -16.44 7.89 5.53
C ASN A 373 -16.36 7.00 4.29
N ASP A 374 -17.49 6.44 3.93
CA ASP A 374 -17.65 5.70 2.68
C ASP A 374 -17.49 6.62 1.45
N HIS A 375 -16.71 6.18 0.47
CA HIS A 375 -16.52 6.86 -0.80
C HIS A 375 -17.42 6.22 -1.86
N PRO A 376 -18.58 6.84 -2.20
CA PRO A 376 -19.53 6.23 -3.11
C PRO A 376 -19.11 6.35 -4.57
N THR A 377 -19.27 5.24 -5.29
CA THR A 377 -19.19 5.15 -6.74
C THR A 377 -20.55 4.79 -7.32
N ASN A 378 -21.18 5.70 -8.06
CA ASN A 378 -22.37 5.39 -8.86
C ASN A 378 -21.91 4.83 -10.21
N PHE A 379 -22.50 3.73 -10.65
CA PHE A 379 -22.08 3.09 -11.90
C PHE A 379 -23.25 2.57 -12.73
N ILE A 380 -23.00 2.44 -14.04
CA ILE A 380 -23.87 1.80 -15.01
C ILE A 380 -23.05 0.84 -15.87
N GLY A 381 -23.62 -0.30 -16.21
CA GLY A 381 -23.05 -1.28 -17.11
C GLY A 381 -24.03 -1.69 -18.20
N PHE A 382 -23.50 -2.03 -19.35
CA PHE A 382 -24.26 -2.48 -20.51
C PHE A 382 -23.60 -3.72 -21.11
N ARG A 383 -24.40 -4.72 -21.48
CA ARG A 383 -24.00 -5.89 -22.26
C ARG A 383 -24.94 -6.11 -23.43
N GLN A 384 -24.37 -6.41 -24.59
CA GLN A 384 -25.11 -6.82 -25.77
C GLN A 384 -24.43 -8.03 -26.40
N ASN A 385 -25.17 -9.11 -26.64
CA ASN A 385 -24.75 -10.23 -27.44
C ASN A 385 -25.46 -10.24 -28.80
N ALA A 386 -24.74 -10.67 -29.82
CA ALA A 386 -25.28 -10.95 -31.15
C ALA A 386 -24.78 -12.33 -31.59
N ARG A 387 -25.71 -13.23 -31.91
CA ARG A 387 -25.38 -14.61 -32.32
C ARG A 387 -25.76 -14.82 -33.80
N LEU A 388 -24.81 -15.36 -34.57
CA LEU A 388 -25.00 -15.72 -35.97
C LEU A 388 -24.40 -17.11 -36.22
N GLY A 389 -25.26 -18.14 -36.18
CA GLY A 389 -24.81 -19.54 -36.23
C GLY A 389 -23.86 -19.87 -35.07
N ASN A 390 -22.69 -20.39 -35.39
CA ASN A 390 -21.65 -20.73 -34.41
C ASN A 390 -20.81 -19.52 -33.95
N ASN A 391 -21.02 -18.34 -34.54
CA ASN A 391 -20.31 -17.13 -34.14
C ASN A 391 -21.15 -16.32 -33.15
N GLU A 392 -20.44 -15.71 -32.20
CA GLU A 392 -21.06 -14.84 -31.20
C GLU A 392 -20.16 -13.60 -30.98
N LEU A 393 -20.77 -12.43 -31.05
CA LEU A 393 -20.15 -11.15 -30.74
C LEU A 393 -20.76 -10.63 -29.45
N MET A 394 -19.95 -10.42 -28.42
CA MET A 394 -20.38 -9.80 -27.17
C MET A 394 -19.66 -8.49 -26.97
N PHE A 395 -20.43 -7.46 -26.68
CA PHE A 395 -19.96 -6.14 -26.25
C PHE A 395 -20.36 -5.90 -24.80
N VAL A 396 -19.42 -5.47 -23.99
CA VAL A 396 -19.64 -5.05 -22.60
C VAL A 396 -19.00 -3.69 -22.40
N SER A 397 -19.66 -2.81 -21.68
CA SER A 397 -19.09 -1.52 -21.27
C SER A 397 -19.60 -1.09 -19.90
N SER A 398 -18.80 -0.32 -19.20
CA SER A 398 -19.21 0.28 -17.94
C SER A 398 -18.70 1.71 -17.79
N TYR A 399 -19.44 2.48 -17.00
CA TYR A 399 -19.10 3.84 -16.60
C TYR A 399 -19.38 4.01 -15.11
N GLY A 400 -18.50 4.68 -14.40
CA GLY A 400 -18.67 5.00 -12.99
C GLY A 400 -18.23 6.42 -12.67
N SER A 401 -18.83 6.97 -11.62
CA SER A 401 -18.49 8.28 -11.06
C SER A 401 -18.33 8.15 -9.55
N THR A 402 -17.12 8.38 -9.07
CA THR A 402 -16.73 8.25 -7.67
C THR A 402 -16.58 9.60 -7.02
N LYS A 403 -17.24 9.80 -5.88
CA LYS A 403 -17.06 10.96 -5.01
C LYS A 403 -16.12 10.59 -3.87
N VAL A 404 -15.08 11.39 -3.67
CA VAL A 404 -14.07 11.16 -2.62
C VAL A 404 -14.10 12.31 -1.62
N THR A 405 -13.98 11.99 -0.34
CA THR A 405 -13.82 12.96 0.75
C THR A 405 -12.45 12.77 1.37
N THR A 406 -11.78 13.88 1.71
CA THR A 406 -10.43 13.88 2.27
C THR A 406 -10.47 14.14 3.77
N SER A 407 -9.52 13.54 4.51
CA SER A 407 -9.36 13.82 5.94
C SER A 407 -8.74 15.19 6.15
N PRO A 408 -9.21 15.98 7.14
CA PRO A 408 -8.61 17.29 7.49
C PRO A 408 -7.12 17.21 7.85
N ASN A 409 -6.67 16.05 8.33
CA ASN A 409 -5.28 15.81 8.75
C ASN A 409 -4.45 15.13 7.68
N SER A 410 -4.94 15.01 6.44
CA SER A 410 -4.24 14.39 5.33
C SER A 410 -3.37 15.41 4.59
N LEU A 411 -2.26 14.94 4.01
CA LEU A 411 -1.53 15.72 3.02
C LEU A 411 -2.29 15.80 1.68
N ILE A 412 -3.30 14.98 1.44
CA ILE A 412 -4.24 15.15 0.33
C ILE A 412 -5.36 16.06 0.79
N THR A 413 -5.43 17.25 0.20
CA THR A 413 -6.40 18.29 0.60
C THR A 413 -7.71 18.23 -0.19
N ASN A 414 -7.65 17.75 -1.44
CA ASN A 414 -8.83 17.60 -2.28
C ASN A 414 -8.65 16.49 -3.32
N ILE A 415 -9.73 15.79 -3.64
CA ILE A 415 -9.86 14.92 -4.80
C ILE A 415 -11.19 15.25 -5.48
N ASP A 416 -11.13 15.65 -6.75
CA ASP A 416 -12.33 15.88 -7.57
C ASP A 416 -13.07 14.56 -7.84
N ASN A 417 -14.33 14.65 -8.25
CA ASN A 417 -15.06 13.46 -8.71
C ASN A 417 -14.30 12.76 -9.83
N VAL A 418 -14.10 11.46 -9.68
CA VAL A 418 -13.36 10.60 -10.63
C VAL A 418 -14.35 9.81 -11.46
N ASN A 419 -14.37 10.05 -12.78
CA ASN A 419 -15.14 9.23 -13.70
C ASN A 419 -14.25 8.16 -14.32
N THR A 420 -14.78 6.95 -14.40
CA THR A 420 -14.05 5.80 -14.94
C THR A 420 -14.86 5.12 -16.04
N THR A 421 -14.16 4.49 -16.99
CA THR A 421 -14.75 3.70 -18.06
C THR A 421 -14.03 2.38 -18.23
N SER A 422 -14.74 1.36 -18.67
CA SER A 422 -14.16 0.12 -19.21
C SER A 422 -14.99 -0.39 -20.38
N PHE A 423 -14.39 -1.17 -21.27
CA PHE A 423 -15.13 -1.91 -22.30
C PHE A 423 -14.42 -3.20 -22.71
N SER A 424 -15.18 -4.12 -23.26
CA SER A 424 -14.69 -5.34 -23.89
C SER A 424 -15.52 -5.72 -25.09
N VAL A 425 -14.88 -6.15 -26.16
CA VAL A 425 -15.47 -6.75 -27.35
C VAL A 425 -14.91 -8.14 -27.52
N ASN A 426 -15.76 -9.16 -27.49
CA ASN A 426 -15.36 -10.55 -27.59
C ASN A 426 -16.05 -11.18 -28.81
N LEU A 427 -15.24 -11.66 -29.74
CA LEU A 427 -15.70 -12.45 -30.88
C LEU A 427 -15.36 -13.91 -30.61
N SER A 428 -16.36 -14.76 -30.52
CA SER A 428 -16.17 -16.19 -30.30
C SER A 428 -16.79 -17.04 -31.41
N ARG A 429 -16.17 -18.17 -31.69
CA ARG A 429 -16.70 -19.19 -32.59
C ARG A 429 -16.62 -20.56 -31.93
N LYS A 430 -17.76 -21.25 -31.91
CA LYS A 430 -17.88 -22.64 -31.45
C LYS A 430 -17.65 -23.59 -32.60
N GLU A 431 -17.17 -24.82 -32.29
CA GLU A 431 -16.99 -25.92 -33.26
C GLU A 431 -16.10 -25.52 -34.44
N LEU A 432 -14.88 -25.00 -34.14
CA LEU A 432 -13.94 -24.58 -35.17
C LEU A 432 -13.18 -25.79 -35.75
N LEU A 433 -12.55 -26.59 -34.88
CA LEU A 433 -11.75 -27.78 -35.24
C LEU A 433 -12.40 -29.08 -34.73
N HIS A 434 -13.05 -29.06 -33.58
CA HIS A 434 -13.74 -30.18 -32.95
C HIS A 434 -15.13 -29.78 -32.45
N LYS A 435 -16.02 -30.78 -32.36
CA LYS A 435 -17.32 -30.61 -31.67
C LYS A 435 -17.05 -30.24 -30.22
N LYS A 436 -17.45 -29.11 -29.73
CA LYS A 436 -17.26 -28.56 -28.38
C LYS A 436 -15.97 -27.76 -28.15
N ASP A 437 -15.19 -27.48 -29.18
CA ASP A 437 -14.15 -26.46 -29.05
C ASP A 437 -14.72 -25.04 -29.22
N ARG A 438 -13.95 -24.07 -28.81
CA ARG A 438 -14.29 -22.66 -28.91
C ARG A 438 -13.00 -21.83 -29.04
N ILE A 439 -12.99 -20.92 -29.99
CA ILE A 439 -11.97 -19.88 -30.10
C ILE A 439 -12.60 -18.53 -29.75
N ILE A 440 -11.88 -17.71 -28.99
CA ILE A 440 -12.34 -16.39 -28.55
C ILE A 440 -11.24 -15.38 -28.85
N PHE A 441 -11.58 -14.34 -29.58
CA PHE A 441 -10.73 -13.16 -29.75
C PHE A 441 -11.34 -12.00 -28.96
N SER A 442 -10.54 -11.37 -28.12
CA SER A 442 -10.98 -10.28 -27.23
C SER A 442 -10.15 -9.02 -27.43
N ILE A 443 -10.84 -7.89 -27.44
CA ILE A 443 -10.24 -6.55 -27.34
C ILE A 443 -10.86 -5.89 -26.14
N SER A 444 -10.06 -5.42 -25.21
CA SER A 444 -10.58 -4.81 -24.00
C SER A 444 -9.77 -3.62 -23.51
N GLN A 445 -10.46 -2.70 -22.86
CA GLN A 445 -9.88 -1.64 -22.04
C GLN A 445 -10.24 -1.94 -20.59
N PRO A 446 -9.26 -2.18 -19.71
CA PRO A 446 -9.48 -2.24 -18.27
C PRO A 446 -10.09 -0.93 -17.74
N GLN A 447 -10.63 -0.99 -16.53
CA GLN A 447 -11.13 0.21 -15.86
C GLN A 447 -10.05 1.28 -15.79
N ARG A 448 -10.40 2.51 -16.20
CA ARG A 448 -9.49 3.62 -16.34
C ARG A 448 -10.14 4.92 -15.89
N ALA A 449 -9.40 5.78 -15.17
CA ALA A 449 -9.84 7.14 -14.87
C ALA A 449 -9.82 8.00 -16.14
N GLU A 450 -10.93 8.67 -16.43
CA GLU A 450 -11.08 9.57 -17.59
C GLU A 450 -10.94 11.05 -17.20
N ASN A 451 -11.11 11.37 -15.92
CA ASN A 451 -10.94 12.69 -15.35
C ASN A 451 -10.61 12.59 -13.86
N GLY A 452 -10.63 13.70 -13.18
CA GLY A 452 -10.33 13.89 -11.78
C GLY A 452 -8.98 14.58 -11.59
N LYS A 453 -8.88 15.32 -10.51
CA LYS A 453 -7.65 15.96 -10.04
C LYS A 453 -7.49 15.67 -8.56
N MET A 454 -6.26 15.58 -8.12
CA MET A 454 -5.88 15.45 -6.73
C MET A 454 -4.98 16.62 -6.35
N THR A 455 -5.31 17.30 -5.28
CA THR A 455 -4.50 18.36 -4.68
C THR A 455 -3.84 17.82 -3.42
N TYR A 456 -2.55 18.01 -3.29
CA TYR A 456 -1.78 17.50 -2.16
C TYR A 456 -0.68 18.47 -1.73
N LEU A 457 -0.31 18.37 -0.45
CA LEU A 457 0.72 19.20 0.18
C LEU A 457 2.03 18.43 0.23
N VAL A 458 3.11 19.14 -0.06
CA VAL A 458 4.49 18.65 0.11
C VAL A 458 5.18 19.53 1.14
N PRO A 459 5.60 18.99 2.30
CA PRO A 459 6.35 19.74 3.29
C PRO A 459 7.67 20.27 2.71
N LYS A 460 7.95 21.53 3.01
CA LYS A 460 9.20 22.20 2.66
C LYS A 460 9.80 22.84 3.91
N LEU A 461 11.08 22.58 4.15
CA LEU A 461 11.81 23.20 5.25
C LEU A 461 12.14 24.66 4.90
N ASN A 462 11.97 25.55 5.85
CA ASN A 462 12.55 26.89 5.80
C ASN A 462 13.97 26.86 6.39
N ASP A 463 14.99 27.12 5.57
CA ASP A 463 16.40 27.04 5.95
C ASP A 463 16.81 28.01 7.06
N LYS A 464 15.99 29.05 7.31
CA LYS A 464 16.33 30.12 8.27
C LYS A 464 15.94 29.80 9.71
N ASP A 465 14.80 29.15 9.91
CA ASP A 465 14.21 28.95 11.24
C ASP A 465 13.77 27.51 11.50
N GLY A 466 13.98 26.60 10.51
CA GLY A 466 13.62 25.19 10.62
C GLY A 466 12.11 24.94 10.62
N THR A 467 11.27 25.95 10.33
CA THR A 467 9.83 25.74 10.23
C THR A 467 9.45 24.98 8.97
N LEU A 468 8.46 24.09 9.07
CA LEU A 468 7.87 23.43 7.90
C LEU A 468 6.79 24.31 7.30
N ASN A 469 6.96 24.62 6.02
CA ASN A 469 5.93 25.17 5.16
C ASN A 469 5.43 24.09 4.21
N TYR A 470 4.34 24.32 3.51
CA TYR A 470 3.78 23.38 2.57
C TYR A 470 3.66 24.01 1.20
N ASN A 471 4.14 23.30 0.18
CA ASN A 471 3.85 23.61 -1.20
C ASN A 471 2.65 22.77 -1.65
N GLU A 472 1.65 23.45 -2.21
CA GLU A 472 0.49 22.79 -2.79
C GLU A 472 0.78 22.39 -4.25
N TYR A 473 0.42 21.17 -4.61
CA TYR A 473 0.53 20.63 -5.95
C TYR A 473 -0.80 20.04 -6.38
N GLU A 474 -1.09 20.19 -7.66
CA GLU A 474 -2.23 19.57 -8.32
C GLU A 474 -1.75 18.54 -9.33
N THR A 475 -2.38 17.36 -9.37
CA THR A 475 -2.16 16.34 -10.39
C THR A 475 -3.46 15.86 -10.98
N LYS A 476 -3.45 15.54 -12.28
CA LYS A 476 -4.56 14.87 -12.95
C LYS A 476 -4.52 13.40 -12.59
N LEU A 477 -5.68 12.81 -12.29
CA LEU A 477 -5.79 11.36 -12.03
C LEU A 477 -5.94 10.53 -13.32
N LYS A 478 -6.22 11.19 -14.45
CA LYS A 478 -6.29 10.56 -15.75
C LYS A 478 -4.89 10.14 -16.23
N PRO A 479 -4.66 8.85 -16.55
CA PRO A 479 -3.41 8.36 -17.13
C PRO A 479 -3.07 9.05 -18.46
N SER A 480 -1.78 9.18 -18.77
CA SER A 480 -1.31 9.76 -20.05
C SER A 480 -1.63 8.88 -21.26
N GLY A 481 -1.58 7.55 -21.07
CA GLY A 481 -1.86 6.54 -22.09
C GLY A 481 -3.23 5.87 -21.94
N ARG A 482 -3.59 5.04 -22.92
CA ARG A 482 -4.74 4.14 -22.90
C ARG A 482 -4.26 2.71 -23.09
N GLN A 483 -4.51 1.86 -22.11
CA GLN A 483 -4.23 0.43 -22.24
C GLN A 483 -5.34 -0.21 -23.06
N ILE A 484 -4.97 -0.95 -24.09
CA ILE A 484 -5.85 -1.83 -24.86
C ILE A 484 -5.21 -3.21 -24.87
N ASP A 485 -5.94 -4.18 -24.36
CA ASP A 485 -5.51 -5.55 -24.27
C ASP A 485 -6.12 -6.37 -25.41
N PHE A 486 -5.32 -7.26 -25.98
CA PHE A 486 -5.74 -8.23 -26.99
C PHE A 486 -5.49 -9.62 -26.44
N ALA A 487 -6.49 -10.48 -26.49
CA ALA A 487 -6.37 -11.87 -26.09
C ALA A 487 -6.92 -12.81 -27.17
N LEU A 488 -6.34 -13.97 -27.28
CA LEU A 488 -6.81 -15.07 -28.12
C LEU A 488 -6.81 -16.34 -27.29
N ASP A 489 -7.99 -16.86 -27.00
CA ASP A 489 -8.18 -18.06 -26.21
C ASP A 489 -8.72 -19.19 -27.07
N TYR A 490 -8.16 -20.39 -26.93
CA TYR A 490 -8.67 -21.61 -27.53
C TYR A 490 -9.01 -22.61 -26.45
N ILE A 491 -10.30 -22.91 -26.31
CA ILE A 491 -10.84 -23.80 -25.27
C ILE A 491 -11.25 -25.10 -25.93
N PHE A 492 -10.71 -26.23 -25.41
CA PHE A 492 -11.07 -27.57 -25.86
C PHE A 492 -11.10 -28.55 -24.68
N ASN A 493 -11.98 -29.55 -24.74
CA ASN A 493 -12.10 -30.55 -23.70
C ASN A 493 -11.23 -31.76 -24.06
N LEU A 494 -10.24 -32.07 -23.23
CA LEU A 494 -9.35 -33.24 -23.39
C LEU A 494 -10.02 -34.56 -22.99
N ASN A 495 -11.04 -34.53 -22.15
CA ASN A 495 -11.70 -35.74 -21.66
C ASN A 495 -12.93 -36.07 -22.49
N GLN A 496 -12.76 -36.96 -23.44
CA GLN A 496 -13.85 -37.77 -24.02
C GLN A 496 -13.34 -39.11 -24.49
N ASN A 497 -13.55 -40.10 -23.65
CA ASN A 497 -13.94 -41.43 -24.05
C ASN A 497 -15.18 -41.82 -23.26
#